data_3f78f2d97e7dec7ed765f64d175dd9f1
#
_entry.id   3f78f2d97e7dec7ed765f64d175dd9f1
#
_cell.length_a   1.000
_cell.length_b   1.000
_cell.length_c   1.000
_cell.angle_alpha   90.00
_cell.angle_beta   90.00
_cell.angle_gamma   90.00
#
_symmetry.space_group_name_H-M   'P 1'
#
loop_
_entity.id
_entity.type
_entity.pdbx_description
1 polymer ?
#
loop_
_entity_poly.entity_id
_entity_poly.type
_entity_poly.pdbx_seq_one_letter_code
_entity_poly.pdbx_strand_id
1 'polypeptide(L)' 'MTIKELEEFRMICQRGSLARASKELFMSPQGLSRVLKNLENELECTLLDRVASGIELTESGQRLYD' A
#
# COMPACT_ATOMS: atom_id res chain seq x y z
N MET A 1 -8.67 -9.86 3.61
CA MET A 1 -7.85 -8.80 4.24
C MET A 1 -7.42 -9.27 5.61
N THR A 2 -6.13 -9.17 5.91
CA THR A 2 -5.58 -9.61 7.19
C THR A 2 -4.92 -8.42 7.90
N ILE A 3 -4.66 -8.58 9.20
CA ILE A 3 -3.95 -7.55 9.97
C ILE A 3 -2.56 -7.32 9.36
N LYS A 4 -1.91 -8.40 8.91
CA LYS A 4 -0.60 -8.29 8.27
C LYS A 4 -0.66 -7.44 7.00
N GLU A 5 -1.68 -7.64 6.18
CA GLU A 5 -1.85 -6.85 4.96
C GLU A 5 -2.09 -5.38 5.27
N LEU A 6 -2.85 -5.10 6.31
CA LEU A 6 -3.08 -3.72 6.75
C LEU A 6 -1.79 -3.07 7.23
N GLU A 7 -0.96 -3.81 7.95
CA GLU A 7 0.35 -3.32 8.39
C GLU A 7 1.26 -3.04 7.21
N GLU A 8 1.22 -3.90 6.20
CA GLU A 8 2.00 -3.71 4.98
C GLU A 8 1.55 -2.46 4.23
N PHE A 9 0.25 -2.25 4.13
CA PHE A 9 -0.30 -1.03 3.54
C PHE A 9 0.16 0.20 4.32
N ARG A 10 0.10 0.13 5.64
CA ARG A 10 0.52 1.22 6.50
C ARG A 10 1.99 1.58 6.28
N MET A 11 2.84 0.57 6.13
CA MET A 11 4.26 0.78 5.86
C MET A 11 4.47 1.52 4.55
N ILE A 12 3.72 1.15 3.50
CA ILE A 12 3.79 1.84 2.22
C ILE A 12 3.47 3.32 2.40
N CYS A 13 2.41 3.62 3.16
CA CYS A 13 1.99 4.99 3.41
C CYS A 13 3.04 5.77 4.18
N GLN A 14 3.61 5.17 5.21
CA GLN A 14 4.61 5.82 6.05
C GLN A 14 5.89 6.13 5.29
N ARG A 15 6.32 5.22 4.43
CA ARG A 15 7.56 5.41 3.67
C ARG A 15 7.35 6.24 2.40
N GLY A 16 6.12 6.34 1.92
CA GLY A 16 5.81 7.07 0.69
C GLY A 16 6.40 6.42 -0.54
N SER A 17 6.79 5.15 -0.46
CA SER A 17 7.44 4.44 -1.55
C SER A 17 7.25 2.95 -1.38
N LEU A 18 6.80 2.31 -2.47
CA LEU A 18 6.64 0.86 -2.49
C LEU A 18 8.00 0.16 -2.34
N ALA A 19 9.02 0.70 -3.00
CA ALA A 19 10.36 0.11 -2.95
C ALA A 19 10.95 0.15 -1.54
N ARG A 20 10.80 1.28 -0.85
CA ARG A 20 11.30 1.41 0.52
C ARG A 20 10.56 0.50 1.47
N ALA A 21 9.24 0.45 1.35
CA ALA A 21 8.42 -0.40 2.21
C ALA A 21 8.78 -1.87 1.99
N SER A 22 8.96 -2.30 0.75
CA SER A 22 9.30 -3.69 0.46
C SER A 22 10.65 -4.07 1.09
N LYS A 23 11.62 -3.17 1.08
CA LYS A 23 12.91 -3.42 1.72
C LYS A 23 12.76 -3.67 3.21
N GLU A 24 12.01 -2.82 3.88
CA GLU A 24 11.83 -2.94 5.32
C GLU A 24 11.01 -4.16 5.72
N LEU A 25 10.10 -4.57 4.83
CA LEU A 25 9.27 -5.76 5.07
C LEU A 25 9.93 -7.05 4.59
N PHE A 26 11.15 -6.96 4.05
CA PHE A 26 11.86 -8.12 3.49
C PHE A 26 11.04 -8.81 2.41
N MET A 27 10.38 -8.02 1.57
CA MET A 27 9.55 -8.49 0.47
C MET A 27 10.07 -7.94 -0.85
N SER A 28 9.72 -8.60 -1.96
CA SER A 28 9.99 -8.01 -3.26
C SER A 28 8.96 -6.89 -3.53
N PRO A 29 9.31 -5.88 -4.33
CA PRO A 29 8.32 -4.85 -4.70
C PRO A 29 7.10 -5.44 -5.40
N GLN A 30 7.30 -6.49 -6.21
CA GLN A 30 6.20 -7.17 -6.88
C GLN A 30 5.27 -7.86 -5.89
N GLY A 31 5.84 -8.51 -4.88
CA GLY A 31 5.05 -9.16 -3.84
C GLY A 31 4.21 -8.17 -3.05
N LEU A 32 4.82 -7.05 -2.69
CA LEU A 32 4.11 -6.01 -1.95
C LEU A 32 3.03 -5.35 -2.80
N SER A 33 3.32 -5.15 -4.09
CA SER A 33 2.34 -4.61 -5.02
C SER A 33 1.12 -5.54 -5.15
N ARG A 34 1.35 -6.83 -5.11
CA ARG A 34 0.26 -7.82 -5.15
C ARG A 34 -0.62 -7.73 -3.90
N VAL A 35 0.00 -7.55 -2.73
CA VAL A 35 -0.74 -7.37 -1.48
C VAL A 35 -1.65 -6.15 -1.59
N LEU A 36 -1.11 -5.05 -2.07
CA LEU A 36 -1.88 -3.82 -2.26
C LEU A 36 -3.06 -4.04 -3.20
N LYS A 37 -2.80 -4.72 -4.31
CA LYS A 37 -3.85 -5.00 -5.29
C LYS A 37 -4.96 -5.88 -4.71
N ASN A 38 -4.58 -6.87 -3.90
CA ASN A 38 -5.55 -7.72 -3.23
C ASN A 38 -6.43 -6.92 -2.27
N LEU A 39 -5.84 -6.00 -1.51
CA LEU A 39 -6.60 -5.12 -0.64
C LEU A 39 -7.57 -4.25 -1.43
N GLU A 40 -7.09 -3.68 -2.51
CA GLU A 40 -7.95 -2.83 -3.36
C GLU A 40 -9.10 -3.63 -3.95
N ASN A 41 -8.84 -4.85 -4.38
CA ASN A 41 -9.88 -5.73 -4.92
C ASN A 41 -10.92 -6.10 -3.87
N GLU A 42 -10.49 -6.43 -2.65
CA GLU A 42 -11.40 -6.75 -1.57
C GLU A 42 -12.29 -5.57 -1.18
N LEU A 43 -11.70 -4.38 -1.14
CA LEU A 43 -12.41 -3.17 -0.73
C LEU A 43 -13.11 -2.48 -1.90
N GLU A 44 -12.89 -2.99 -3.12
CA GLU A 44 -13.48 -2.48 -4.34
C GLU A 44 -13.21 -0.98 -4.54
N CYS A 45 -11.98 -0.57 -4.23
CA CYS A 45 -11.58 0.83 -4.39
C CYS A 45 -10.07 0.92 -4.59
N THR A 46 -9.63 2.04 -5.16
CA THR A 46 -8.22 2.34 -5.31
C THR A 46 -7.74 3.03 -4.03
N LEU A 47 -6.67 2.53 -3.44
CA LEU A 47 -6.12 3.06 -2.19
C LEU A 47 -4.96 4.01 -2.42
N LEU A 48 -4.15 3.74 -3.44
CA LEU A 48 -2.96 4.54 -3.73
C LEU A 48 -2.89 4.86 -5.22
N ASP A 49 -2.49 6.08 -5.53
CA ASP A 49 -2.19 6.52 -6.88
C ASP A 49 -0.70 6.77 -7.02
N ARG A 50 -0.13 6.40 -8.16
CA ARG A 50 1.27 6.67 -8.45
C ARG A 50 1.38 8.03 -9.10
N VAL A 51 2.27 8.87 -8.55
CA VAL A 51 2.54 10.20 -9.07
C VAL A 51 4.05 10.35 -9.28
N ALA A 52 4.46 11.42 -9.97
CA ALA A 52 5.86 11.62 -10.31
C ALA A 52 6.77 11.68 -9.08
N SER A 53 6.26 12.19 -7.96
CA SER A 53 7.03 12.33 -6.72
C SER A 53 6.92 11.11 -5.80
N GLY A 54 6.24 10.06 -6.21
CA GLY A 54 6.06 8.87 -5.39
C GLY A 54 4.65 8.32 -5.45
N ILE A 55 3.99 8.22 -4.30
CA ILE A 55 2.62 7.74 -4.23
C ILE A 55 1.78 8.71 -3.41
N GLU A 56 0.49 8.75 -3.73
CA GLU A 56 -0.48 9.54 -2.99
C GLU A 56 -1.63 8.65 -2.54
N LEU A 57 -2.14 8.92 -1.34
CA LEU A 57 -3.33 8.24 -0.86
C LEU A 57 -4.56 8.80 -1.55
N THR A 58 -5.44 7.89 -2.00
CA THR A 58 -6.78 8.30 -2.42
C THR A 58 -7.60 8.62 -1.18
N GLU A 59 -8.81 9.14 -1.35
CA GLU A 59 -9.71 9.36 -0.23
C GLU A 59 -9.98 8.04 0.52
N SER A 60 -10.20 6.95 -0.22
CA SER A 60 -10.40 5.63 0.37
C SER A 60 -9.16 5.15 1.11
N GLY A 61 -7.97 5.38 0.53
CA GLY A 61 -6.71 5.01 1.17
C GLY A 61 -6.48 5.78 2.46
N GLN A 62 -6.83 7.07 2.47
CA GLN A 62 -6.69 7.89 3.66
C GLN A 62 -7.59 7.40 4.78
N ARG A 63 -8.81 7.02 4.46
CA ARG A 63 -9.75 6.47 5.44
C ARG A 63 -9.24 5.18 6.05
N LEU A 64 -8.68 4.32 5.23
CA LEU A 64 -8.14 3.05 5.71
C LEU A 64 -6.90 3.27 6.58
N TYR A 65 -6.06 4.22 6.18
CA TYR A 65 -4.83 4.54 6.92
C TYR A 65 -5.14 5.17 8.29
N ASP A 66 -6.16 6.00 8.34
CA ASP A 66 -6.61 6.60 9.58
C ASP A 66 -7.36 5.56 10.42
#